data_af44a563a9cce6c48346f6eb74544a56
#
_entry.id   af44a563a9cce6c48346f6eb74544a56
#
_cell.length_a   1.000
_cell.length_b   1.000
_cell.length_c   1.000
_cell.angle_alpha   90.00
_cell.angle_beta   90.00
_cell.angle_gamma   90.00
#
_symmetry.space_group_name_H-M   'P 1'
#
loop_
_entity.id
_entity.type
_entity.pdbx_description
1 polymer ?
#
loop_
_entity_poly.entity_id
_entity_poly.type
_entity_poly.pdbx_seq_one_letter_code
_entity_poly.pdbx_strand_id
1 'polypeptide(L)'
;MTSSSADAACDRGGHANGIDSAVTVSGEVGSEPDVEIFAPVRLTETSYADVVTGDGRALVDDAQPLVTQISIYDGATGKQVFATTYDEDTTRASTIGSWAAQSPGLAEVLECATGGSRIVAGLTPEDFGETNLGGFGMGQDDIAVFVIDVVDAFLPKAEGTLQFNDAQGMPTVVRADDGTPGIIVPDSAAPDEQVVQTLIRGDGEELTEEQTPLVHFTAVNWDDKTVVQSTWGQSATDGIRQIAAPVADALVGKPVGSQVLVVLPKTESSPAMAVVVDILGVSPVAAP
;
A
#
# COMPACT_ATOMS: atom_id res chain seq x y z
N MET A 1 -15.30 -18.52 -5.80
CA MET A 1 -15.23 -17.13 -6.23
C MET A 1 -16.25 -16.37 -5.40
N THR A 2 -15.83 -15.86 -4.26
CA THR A 2 -16.61 -14.93 -3.45
C THR A 2 -15.73 -13.69 -3.35
N SER A 3 -16.04 -12.67 -4.19
CA SER A 3 -15.48 -11.34 -4.04
C SER A 3 -15.71 -10.88 -2.60
N SER A 4 -14.65 -10.40 -1.95
CA SER A 4 -14.75 -9.85 -0.60
C SER A 4 -15.71 -8.66 -0.63
N SER A 5 -16.46 -8.47 0.43
CA SER A 5 -17.52 -7.45 0.52
C SER A 5 -17.01 -5.99 0.50
N ALA A 6 -15.71 -5.76 0.47
CA ALA A 6 -15.09 -4.44 0.34
C ALA A 6 -15.05 -3.96 -1.12
N ASP A 7 -14.84 -4.87 -2.09
CA ASP A 7 -14.79 -4.51 -3.52
C ASP A 7 -16.15 -4.07 -4.10
N ALA A 8 -17.25 -4.36 -3.40
CA ALA A 8 -18.61 -4.02 -3.86
C ALA A 8 -19.03 -2.57 -3.61
N ALA A 9 -18.23 -1.75 -2.93
CA ALA A 9 -18.59 -0.40 -2.48
C ALA A 9 -17.85 0.73 -3.20
N CYS A 10 -16.88 0.42 -4.06
CA CYS A 10 -16.08 1.43 -4.75
C CYS A 10 -16.61 1.65 -6.16
N ASP A 11 -17.33 2.76 -6.35
CA ASP A 11 -17.78 3.21 -7.68
C ASP A 11 -16.79 4.26 -8.21
N ARG A 12 -15.91 3.84 -9.11
CA ARG A 12 -14.99 4.73 -9.78
C ARG A 12 -15.73 5.49 -10.88
N GLY A 13 -16.27 6.67 -10.52
CA GLY A 13 -16.91 7.57 -11.46
C GLY A 13 -15.93 7.98 -12.57
N GLY A 14 -16.38 7.98 -13.82
CA GLY A 14 -15.58 8.50 -14.91
C GLY A 14 -15.56 10.04 -14.87
N HIS A 15 -14.40 10.63 -14.63
CA HIS A 15 -14.17 12.09 -14.65
C HIS A 15 -13.31 12.48 -15.88
N ALA A 16 -13.66 11.94 -17.06
CA ALA A 16 -12.94 12.18 -18.31
C ALA A 16 -13.31 13.52 -18.96
N ASN A 17 -13.28 14.62 -18.17
CA ASN A 17 -13.65 15.97 -18.64
C ASN A 17 -12.62 16.55 -19.61
N GLY A 18 -12.27 15.81 -20.67
CA GLY A 18 -11.43 16.26 -21.78
C GLY A 18 -10.01 15.72 -21.78
N ILE A 19 -9.51 15.09 -20.70
CA ILE A 19 -8.13 14.54 -20.68
C ILE A 19 -8.00 13.37 -21.67
N ASP A 20 -9.01 12.53 -21.77
CA ASP A 20 -9.07 11.37 -22.70
C ASP A 20 -9.02 11.77 -24.18
N SER A 21 -9.44 13.00 -24.51
CA SER A 21 -9.36 13.54 -25.87
C SER A 21 -8.04 14.27 -26.14
N ALA A 22 -7.33 14.69 -25.10
CA ALA A 22 -6.08 15.44 -25.18
C ALA A 22 -4.84 14.54 -25.10
N VAL A 23 -4.96 13.32 -24.59
CA VAL A 23 -3.84 12.41 -24.36
C VAL A 23 -4.17 11.01 -24.85
N THR A 24 -3.31 10.45 -25.69
CA THR A 24 -3.37 9.05 -26.12
C THR A 24 -2.20 8.29 -25.48
N VAL A 25 -2.50 7.16 -24.86
CA VAL A 25 -1.51 6.33 -24.17
C VAL A 25 -1.63 4.90 -24.66
N SER A 26 -0.48 4.25 -24.92
CA SER A 26 -0.37 2.85 -25.31
C SER A 26 0.78 2.15 -24.60
N GLY A 27 0.88 0.83 -24.75
CA GLY A 27 1.84 -0.03 -24.07
C GLY A 27 1.23 -0.83 -22.92
N GLU A 28 1.98 -1.80 -22.40
CA GLU A 28 1.55 -2.67 -21.30
C GLU A 28 1.68 -1.94 -19.96
N VAL A 29 0.75 -2.20 -19.02
CA VAL A 29 0.80 -1.67 -17.65
C VAL A 29 2.07 -2.15 -16.95
N GLY A 30 2.74 -1.25 -16.24
CA GLY A 30 4.02 -1.52 -15.58
C GLY A 30 5.24 -1.30 -16.49
N SER A 31 5.04 -1.09 -17.80
CA SER A 31 6.11 -0.74 -18.75
C SER A 31 6.01 0.71 -19.15
N GLU A 32 7.16 1.32 -19.53
CA GLU A 32 7.20 2.72 -19.99
C GLU A 32 6.16 2.95 -21.09
N PRO A 33 5.20 3.89 -20.90
CA PRO A 33 4.13 4.13 -21.85
C PRO A 33 4.61 4.90 -23.08
N ASP A 34 4.01 4.63 -24.23
CA ASP A 34 4.08 5.52 -25.39
C ASP A 34 2.93 6.53 -25.30
N VAL A 35 3.28 7.83 -25.19
CA VAL A 35 2.33 8.90 -24.85
C VAL A 35 2.37 9.98 -25.93
N GLU A 36 1.23 10.29 -26.50
CA GLU A 36 1.00 11.41 -27.41
C GLU A 36 0.08 12.44 -26.78
N ILE A 37 0.55 13.68 -26.66
CA ILE A 37 -0.19 14.78 -26.03
C ILE A 37 -0.49 15.85 -27.07
N PHE A 38 -1.77 16.18 -27.24
CA PHE A 38 -2.22 17.29 -28.08
C PHE A 38 -2.11 18.60 -27.29
N ALA A 39 -0.90 19.12 -27.21
CA ALA A 39 -0.60 20.35 -26.47
C ALA A 39 -1.08 21.62 -27.22
N PRO A 40 -1.50 22.67 -26.47
CA PRO A 40 -1.56 22.77 -25.02
C PRO A 40 -2.83 22.14 -24.44
N VAL A 41 -2.68 21.33 -23.40
CA VAL A 41 -3.82 20.79 -22.64
C VAL A 41 -4.48 21.90 -21.83
N ARG A 42 -5.81 21.95 -21.86
CA ARG A 42 -6.62 22.96 -21.18
C ARG A 42 -7.71 22.27 -20.36
N LEU A 43 -7.62 22.38 -19.05
CA LEU A 43 -8.61 21.86 -18.12
C LEU A 43 -9.02 22.96 -17.12
N THR A 44 -10.25 22.95 -16.67
CA THR A 44 -10.77 23.86 -15.63
C THR A 44 -10.85 23.20 -14.26
N GLU A 45 -10.73 21.88 -14.22
CA GLU A 45 -10.74 21.03 -13.03
C GLU A 45 -9.86 19.83 -13.30
N THR A 46 -9.39 19.15 -12.26
CA THR A 46 -8.68 17.88 -12.38
C THR A 46 -9.57 16.86 -13.08
N SER A 47 -8.98 16.12 -14.01
CA SER A 47 -9.69 15.19 -14.88
C SER A 47 -8.87 13.94 -15.07
N TYR A 48 -9.50 12.76 -15.04
CA TYR A 48 -8.81 11.49 -15.26
C TYR A 48 -9.66 10.49 -16.04
N ALA A 49 -9.00 9.53 -16.66
CA ALA A 49 -9.62 8.41 -17.34
C ALA A 49 -8.76 7.14 -17.19
N ASP A 50 -9.44 6.01 -16.99
CA ASP A 50 -8.77 4.72 -16.99
C ASP A 50 -8.57 4.26 -18.44
N VAL A 51 -7.31 4.23 -18.89
CA VAL A 51 -6.92 3.69 -20.21
C VAL A 51 -7.01 2.17 -20.20
N VAL A 52 -6.60 1.57 -19.08
CA VAL A 52 -6.74 0.16 -18.79
C VAL A 52 -7.31 0.03 -17.38
N THR A 53 -8.39 -0.71 -17.22
CA THR A 53 -8.93 -1.06 -15.91
C THR A 53 -8.40 -2.44 -15.52
N GLY A 54 -7.65 -2.49 -14.42
CA GLY A 54 -7.14 -3.75 -13.86
C GLY A 54 -8.23 -4.53 -13.12
N ASP A 55 -7.96 -5.80 -12.87
CA ASP A 55 -8.83 -6.71 -12.12
C ASP A 55 -8.30 -7.00 -10.69
N GLY A 56 -7.25 -6.28 -10.28
CA GLY A 56 -6.67 -6.37 -8.95
C GLY A 56 -7.53 -5.69 -7.88
N ARG A 57 -7.00 -5.59 -6.68
CA ARG A 57 -7.67 -4.96 -5.54
C ARG A 57 -7.90 -3.47 -5.79
N ALA A 58 -9.08 -2.97 -5.39
CA ALA A 58 -9.38 -1.54 -5.41
C ALA A 58 -8.69 -0.80 -4.24
N LEU A 59 -8.32 0.44 -4.50
CA LEU A 59 -7.78 1.36 -3.51
C LEU A 59 -8.94 2.06 -2.79
N VAL A 60 -9.18 1.70 -1.53
CA VAL A 60 -10.34 2.14 -0.74
C VAL A 60 -9.95 2.87 0.56
N ASP A 61 -8.66 2.99 0.83
CA ASP A 61 -8.12 3.55 2.07
C ASP A 61 -6.83 4.33 1.79
N ASP A 62 -6.72 5.53 2.35
CA ASP A 62 -5.56 6.42 2.15
C ASP A 62 -4.24 5.81 2.65
N ALA A 63 -4.30 4.92 3.65
CA ALA A 63 -3.15 4.21 4.19
C ALA A 63 -2.84 2.90 3.44
N GLN A 64 -3.69 2.50 2.49
CA GLN A 64 -3.52 1.26 1.73
C GLN A 64 -2.23 1.29 0.91
N PRO A 65 -1.36 0.29 1.05
CA PRO A 65 -0.14 0.22 0.27
C PRO A 65 -0.43 -0.08 -1.21
N LEU A 66 0.31 0.59 -2.09
CA LEU A 66 0.26 0.37 -3.53
C LEU A 66 1.64 0.52 -4.15
N VAL A 67 1.84 -0.13 -5.28
CA VAL A 67 3.02 0.04 -6.15
C VAL A 67 2.59 0.75 -7.41
N THR A 68 3.25 1.86 -7.73
CA THR A 68 2.95 2.66 -8.93
C THR A 68 4.19 2.89 -9.77
N GLN A 69 3.98 2.98 -11.10
CA GLN A 69 4.91 3.60 -12.04
C GLN A 69 4.25 4.87 -12.59
N ILE A 70 5.01 5.96 -12.68
CA ILE A 70 4.45 7.28 -12.99
C ILE A 70 5.34 8.00 -14.01
N SER A 71 4.69 8.56 -15.03
CA SER A 71 5.29 9.55 -15.93
C SER A 71 4.53 10.86 -15.84
N ILE A 72 5.25 11.98 -15.78
CA ILE A 72 4.69 13.34 -15.71
C ILE A 72 5.13 14.12 -16.94
N TYR A 73 4.18 14.81 -17.55
CA TYR A 73 4.38 15.63 -18.74
C TYR A 73 3.88 17.05 -18.50
N ASP A 74 4.57 18.00 -19.07
CA ASP A 74 4.11 19.39 -19.16
C ASP A 74 2.98 19.49 -20.20
N GLY A 75 1.78 19.77 -19.76
CA GLY A 75 0.61 19.87 -20.63
C GLY A 75 0.64 21.05 -21.61
N ALA A 76 1.44 22.08 -21.36
CA ALA A 76 1.61 23.19 -22.29
C ALA A 76 2.46 22.81 -23.52
N THR A 77 3.42 21.93 -23.34
CA THR A 77 4.41 21.57 -24.38
C THR A 77 4.34 20.10 -24.82
N GLY A 78 3.71 19.23 -24.04
CA GLY A 78 3.71 17.78 -24.26
C GLY A 78 5.03 17.08 -23.90
N LYS A 79 5.99 17.78 -23.26
CA LYS A 79 7.28 17.21 -22.91
C LYS A 79 7.22 16.44 -21.60
N GLN A 80 7.83 15.27 -21.56
CA GLN A 80 8.06 14.54 -20.33
C GLN A 80 9.03 15.30 -19.42
N VAL A 81 8.63 15.52 -18.18
CA VAL A 81 9.41 16.21 -17.15
C VAL A 81 9.89 15.28 -16.05
N PHE A 82 9.23 14.14 -15.89
CA PHE A 82 9.58 13.11 -14.91
C PHE A 82 9.09 11.73 -15.38
N ALA A 83 9.83 10.69 -15.02
CA ALA A 83 9.36 9.31 -15.05
C ALA A 83 10.03 8.51 -13.94
N THR A 84 9.32 7.53 -13.39
CA THR A 84 9.94 6.43 -12.65
C THR A 84 10.75 5.56 -13.61
N THR A 85 11.57 4.67 -13.07
CA THR A 85 12.49 3.88 -13.90
C THR A 85 11.79 2.84 -14.76
N TYR A 86 10.52 2.51 -14.48
CA TYR A 86 9.78 1.42 -15.13
C TYR A 86 10.59 0.11 -15.17
N ASP A 87 11.51 -0.03 -14.19
CA ASP A 87 12.21 -1.26 -13.95
C ASP A 87 11.37 -2.20 -13.10
N GLU A 88 11.81 -3.44 -13.00
CA GLU A 88 11.13 -4.45 -12.20
C GLU A 88 11.29 -4.23 -10.68
N ASP A 89 11.99 -3.15 -10.26
CA ASP A 89 12.12 -2.79 -8.84
C ASP A 89 10.83 -2.14 -8.32
N THR A 90 9.86 -2.97 -8.07
CA THR A 90 8.56 -2.62 -7.48
C THR A 90 8.58 -2.66 -5.96
N THR A 91 9.77 -2.65 -5.32
CA THR A 91 9.93 -2.78 -3.86
C THR A 91 9.46 -1.54 -3.08
N ARG A 92 9.10 -0.45 -3.76
CA ARG A 92 8.70 0.80 -3.11
C ARG A 92 7.19 0.94 -3.06
N ALA A 93 6.57 0.29 -2.08
CA ALA A 93 5.18 0.56 -1.78
C ALA A 93 5.03 2.00 -1.23
N SER A 94 4.08 2.74 -1.80
CA SER A 94 3.59 4.04 -1.35
C SER A 94 2.16 3.91 -0.83
N THR A 95 1.51 5.03 -0.50
CA THR A 95 0.09 5.07 -0.14
C THR A 95 -0.59 6.24 -0.85
N ILE A 96 -1.93 6.19 -1.01
CA ILE A 96 -2.69 7.33 -1.55
C ILE A 96 -2.39 8.58 -0.72
N GLY A 97 -2.43 8.47 0.61
CA GLY A 97 -2.14 9.59 1.52
C GLY A 97 -0.76 10.20 1.31
N SER A 98 0.27 9.39 0.98
CA SER A 98 1.61 9.90 0.67
C SER A 98 1.66 10.65 -0.66
N TRP A 99 0.87 10.25 -1.65
CA TRP A 99 0.73 10.96 -2.92
C TRP A 99 -0.07 12.24 -2.77
N ALA A 100 -1.20 12.18 -2.04
CA ALA A 100 -2.04 13.34 -1.73
C ALA A 100 -1.29 14.43 -0.96
N ALA A 101 -0.37 14.05 -0.07
CA ALA A 101 0.48 15.02 0.64
C ALA A 101 1.43 15.80 -0.29
N GLN A 102 1.78 15.23 -1.44
CA GLN A 102 2.63 15.87 -2.44
C GLN A 102 1.79 16.62 -3.49
N SER A 103 0.67 16.05 -3.91
CA SER A 103 -0.23 16.58 -4.93
C SER A 103 -1.66 16.19 -4.59
N PRO A 104 -2.47 17.11 -4.00
CA PRO A 104 -3.81 16.80 -3.49
C PRO A 104 -4.73 16.13 -4.51
N GLY A 105 -4.66 16.51 -5.78
CA GLY A 105 -5.47 15.91 -6.86
C GLY A 105 -5.20 14.42 -7.10
N LEU A 106 -4.05 13.89 -6.66
CA LEU A 106 -3.76 12.46 -6.80
C LEU A 106 -4.60 11.57 -5.88
N ALA A 107 -5.14 12.10 -4.78
CA ALA A 107 -6.08 11.35 -3.95
C ALA A 107 -7.31 10.95 -4.76
N GLU A 108 -7.95 11.93 -5.43
CA GLU A 108 -9.12 11.71 -6.28
C GLU A 108 -8.80 10.78 -7.46
N VAL A 109 -7.66 10.98 -8.11
CA VAL A 109 -7.22 10.17 -9.25
C VAL A 109 -7.02 8.70 -8.88
N LEU A 110 -6.51 8.41 -7.66
CA LEU A 110 -6.19 7.06 -7.21
C LEU A 110 -7.36 6.38 -6.46
N GLU A 111 -8.30 7.14 -5.91
CA GLU A 111 -9.45 6.58 -5.21
C GLU A 111 -10.20 5.60 -6.11
N CYS A 112 -10.49 4.41 -5.59
CA CYS A 112 -11.12 3.30 -6.31
C CYS A 112 -10.36 2.76 -7.54
N ALA A 113 -9.14 3.21 -7.82
CA ALA A 113 -8.31 2.59 -8.84
C ALA A 113 -7.96 1.15 -8.44
N THR A 114 -7.85 0.26 -9.41
CA THR A 114 -7.54 -1.16 -9.16
C THR A 114 -6.12 -1.51 -9.55
N GLY A 115 -5.51 -2.46 -8.85
CA GLY A 115 -4.23 -3.03 -9.28
C GLY A 115 -4.31 -3.55 -10.72
N GLY A 116 -3.28 -3.30 -11.53
CA GLY A 116 -3.26 -3.59 -12.96
C GLY A 116 -3.87 -2.49 -13.83
N SER A 117 -4.23 -1.33 -13.27
CA SER A 117 -4.79 -0.19 -14.04
C SER A 117 -3.71 0.72 -14.59
N ARG A 118 -4.00 1.32 -15.76
CA ARG A 118 -3.29 2.49 -16.30
C ARG A 118 -4.25 3.66 -16.38
N ILE A 119 -3.89 4.76 -15.74
CA ILE A 119 -4.70 5.97 -15.62
C ILE A 119 -3.98 7.12 -16.32
N VAL A 120 -4.72 7.90 -17.12
CA VAL A 120 -4.27 9.23 -17.56
C VAL A 120 -4.98 10.28 -16.73
N ALA A 121 -4.24 11.26 -16.20
CA ALA A 121 -4.83 12.36 -15.43
C ALA A 121 -4.20 13.69 -15.82
N GLY A 122 -5.01 14.75 -15.77
CA GLY A 122 -4.58 16.12 -15.89
C GLY A 122 -4.90 16.86 -14.60
N LEU A 123 -3.89 17.28 -13.87
CA LEU A 123 -4.02 18.01 -12.62
C LEU A 123 -3.89 19.52 -12.89
N THR A 124 -4.81 20.30 -12.31
CA THR A 124 -4.73 21.75 -12.32
C THR A 124 -3.54 22.24 -11.50
N PRO A 125 -3.10 23.50 -11.65
CA PRO A 125 -2.05 24.07 -10.81
C PRO A 125 -2.35 24.00 -9.31
N GLU A 126 -3.62 24.14 -8.92
CA GLU A 126 -4.06 24.04 -7.53
C GLU A 126 -3.87 22.60 -7.00
N ASP A 127 -4.26 21.60 -7.78
CA ASP A 127 -4.26 20.18 -7.40
C ASP A 127 -2.87 19.52 -7.51
N PHE A 128 -2.00 20.02 -8.39
CA PHE A 128 -0.62 19.58 -8.49
C PHE A 128 0.29 20.31 -7.48
N GLY A 129 0.02 21.60 -7.25
CA GLY A 129 0.77 22.49 -6.38
C GLY A 129 1.81 23.35 -7.11
N GLU A 130 1.80 24.65 -6.82
CA GLU A 130 2.69 25.64 -7.44
C GLU A 130 4.19 25.31 -7.26
N THR A 131 4.55 24.76 -6.09
CA THR A 131 5.94 24.36 -5.80
C THR A 131 6.38 23.22 -6.71
N ASN A 132 5.50 22.26 -6.98
CA ASN A 132 5.77 21.13 -7.86
C ASN A 132 5.93 21.60 -9.30
N LEU A 133 5.04 22.46 -9.80
CA LEU A 133 5.15 23.05 -11.13
C LEU A 133 6.53 23.69 -11.33
N GLY A 134 6.94 24.57 -10.40
CA GLY A 134 8.26 25.21 -10.45
C GLY A 134 9.42 24.21 -10.34
N GLY A 135 9.29 23.17 -9.53
CA GLY A 135 10.29 22.12 -9.36
C GLY A 135 10.53 21.31 -10.64
N PHE A 136 9.50 21.11 -11.46
CA PHE A 136 9.58 20.44 -12.75
C PHE A 136 9.83 21.40 -13.93
N GLY A 137 10.00 22.70 -13.67
CA GLY A 137 10.26 23.71 -14.70
C GLY A 137 9.05 24.03 -15.58
N MET A 138 7.85 23.76 -15.08
CA MET A 138 6.57 24.08 -15.74
C MET A 138 6.11 25.50 -15.42
N GLY A 139 5.27 26.07 -16.26
CA GLY A 139 4.63 27.37 -16.03
C GLY A 139 3.58 27.27 -14.90
N GLN A 140 3.29 28.43 -14.27
CA GLN A 140 2.35 28.49 -13.13
C GLN A 140 0.88 28.14 -13.48
N ASP A 141 0.52 28.28 -14.76
CA ASP A 141 -0.83 27.98 -15.27
C ASP A 141 -0.87 26.67 -16.07
N ASP A 142 0.23 25.90 -16.10
CA ASP A 142 0.30 24.66 -16.88
C ASP A 142 -0.42 23.50 -16.18
N ILE A 143 -1.08 22.69 -16.99
CA ILE A 143 -1.68 21.43 -16.53
C ILE A 143 -0.56 20.38 -16.44
N ALA A 144 -0.46 19.72 -15.30
CA ALA A 144 0.41 18.57 -15.17
C ALA A 144 -0.31 17.30 -15.65
N VAL A 145 0.20 16.68 -16.71
CA VAL A 145 -0.35 15.45 -17.27
C VAL A 145 0.39 14.26 -16.67
N PHE A 146 -0.36 13.36 -16.05
CA PHE A 146 0.13 12.13 -15.44
C PHE A 146 -0.28 10.92 -16.27
N VAL A 147 0.61 9.97 -16.41
CA VAL A 147 0.29 8.58 -16.74
C VAL A 147 0.72 7.76 -15.55
N ILE A 148 -0.24 7.09 -14.92
CA ILE A 148 -0.05 6.35 -13.68
C ILE A 148 -0.42 4.89 -13.93
N ASP A 149 0.52 3.99 -13.71
CA ASP A 149 0.25 2.57 -13.62
C ASP A 149 0.12 2.19 -12.15
N VAL A 150 -1.04 1.72 -11.74
CA VAL A 150 -1.20 1.02 -10.46
C VAL A 150 -0.78 -0.42 -10.69
N VAL A 151 0.49 -0.71 -10.44
CA VAL A 151 1.06 -2.04 -10.70
C VAL A 151 0.45 -3.08 -9.76
N ASP A 152 0.35 -2.73 -8.47
CA ASP A 152 -0.27 -3.58 -7.46
C ASP A 152 -0.91 -2.74 -6.35
N ALA A 153 -1.92 -3.31 -5.69
CA ALA A 153 -2.62 -2.74 -4.55
C ALA A 153 -2.81 -3.81 -3.48
N PHE A 154 -2.36 -3.52 -2.25
CA PHE A 154 -2.33 -4.46 -1.14
C PHE A 154 -3.50 -4.24 -0.18
N LEU A 155 -3.63 -5.10 0.83
CA LEU A 155 -4.59 -4.91 1.92
C LEU A 155 -4.19 -3.73 2.81
N PRO A 156 -5.12 -2.90 3.28
CA PRO A 156 -4.82 -1.86 4.26
C PRO A 156 -4.58 -2.44 5.66
N LYS A 157 -5.17 -3.59 5.96
CA LYS A 157 -5.09 -4.32 7.23
C LYS A 157 -5.43 -5.79 7.04
N ALA A 158 -5.26 -6.60 8.07
CA ALA A 158 -5.69 -7.99 8.04
C ALA A 158 -7.21 -8.10 7.85
N GLU A 159 -7.61 -8.96 6.92
CA GLU A 159 -9.00 -9.26 6.56
C GLU A 159 -9.19 -10.77 6.49
N GLY A 160 -10.31 -11.27 7.00
CA GLY A 160 -10.59 -12.70 6.98
C GLY A 160 -11.44 -13.15 8.16
N THR A 161 -11.33 -14.44 8.48
CA THR A 161 -12.12 -15.07 9.53
C THR A 161 -11.44 -14.97 10.90
N LEU A 162 -12.11 -14.35 11.88
CA LEU A 162 -11.63 -14.29 13.25
C LEU A 162 -11.39 -15.71 13.81
N GLN A 163 -10.24 -15.92 14.42
CA GLN A 163 -9.89 -17.14 15.11
C GLN A 163 -10.05 -16.93 16.63
N PHE A 164 -10.78 -17.84 17.26
CA PHE A 164 -10.93 -17.79 18.70
C PHE A 164 -9.64 -18.25 19.38
N ASN A 165 -9.15 -17.42 20.30
CA ASN A 165 -7.97 -17.71 21.10
C ASN A 165 -8.36 -17.76 22.58
N ASP A 166 -8.32 -18.95 23.17
CA ASP A 166 -8.59 -19.23 24.58
C ASP A 166 -7.33 -19.61 25.38
N ALA A 167 -6.14 -19.43 24.81
CA ALA A 167 -4.91 -19.78 25.46
C ALA A 167 -4.63 -18.90 26.68
N GLN A 168 -4.64 -19.50 27.86
CA GLN A 168 -4.39 -18.78 29.12
C GLN A 168 -2.97 -18.22 29.15
N GLY A 169 -2.82 -17.01 29.68
CA GLY A 169 -1.53 -16.35 29.82
C GLY A 169 -0.99 -15.74 28.53
N MET A 170 -1.77 -15.73 27.45
CA MET A 170 -1.42 -15.07 26.20
C MET A 170 -1.93 -13.61 26.16
N PRO A 171 -1.26 -12.72 25.39
CA PRO A 171 -1.75 -11.38 25.17
C PRO A 171 -3.13 -11.35 24.53
N THR A 172 -3.96 -10.40 24.96
CA THR A 172 -5.23 -10.09 24.30
C THR A 172 -5.00 -8.98 23.29
N VAL A 173 -5.53 -9.13 22.08
CA VAL A 173 -5.44 -8.12 21.01
C VAL A 173 -6.82 -7.52 20.77
N VAL A 174 -6.89 -6.20 20.91
CA VAL A 174 -8.02 -5.37 20.49
C VAL A 174 -7.64 -4.61 19.22
N ARG A 175 -8.61 -4.12 18.47
CA ARG A 175 -8.36 -3.43 17.19
C ARG A 175 -9.13 -2.12 17.16
N ALA A 176 -8.49 -1.07 16.71
CA ALA A 176 -9.14 0.17 16.31
C ALA A 176 -9.84 -0.02 14.94
N ASP A 177 -10.65 0.95 14.53
CA ASP A 177 -11.41 0.87 13.26
C ASP A 177 -10.48 0.81 12.04
N ASP A 178 -9.34 1.48 12.10
CA ASP A 178 -8.28 1.44 11.09
C ASP A 178 -7.49 0.11 11.08
N GLY A 179 -7.73 -0.78 12.03
CA GLY A 179 -7.02 -2.05 12.18
C GLY A 179 -5.86 -2.02 13.16
N THR A 180 -5.42 -0.85 13.62
CA THR A 180 -4.29 -0.72 14.56
C THR A 180 -4.49 -1.61 15.79
N PRO A 181 -3.58 -2.56 16.08
CA PRO A 181 -3.73 -3.46 17.21
C PRO A 181 -3.31 -2.82 18.52
N GLY A 182 -4.17 -2.92 19.53
CA GLY A 182 -3.82 -2.71 20.93
C GLY A 182 -3.48 -4.06 21.57
N ILE A 183 -2.27 -4.21 22.11
CA ILE A 183 -1.78 -5.47 22.68
C ILE A 183 -1.79 -5.36 24.20
N ILE A 184 -2.63 -6.13 24.85
CA ILE A 184 -2.76 -6.21 26.31
C ILE A 184 -1.96 -7.40 26.79
N VAL A 185 -0.74 -7.16 27.25
CA VAL A 185 0.17 -8.18 27.78
C VAL A 185 -0.27 -8.52 29.22
N PRO A 186 -0.42 -9.81 29.59
CA PRO A 186 -0.80 -10.22 30.94
C PRO A 186 0.33 -9.97 31.96
N ASP A 187 0.00 -10.02 33.25
CA ASP A 187 1.00 -9.87 34.34
C ASP A 187 1.78 -11.16 34.65
N SER A 188 1.44 -12.27 33.98
CA SER A 188 2.17 -13.54 34.09
C SER A 188 3.56 -13.44 33.44
N ALA A 189 4.45 -14.35 33.79
CA ALA A 189 5.72 -14.50 33.09
C ALA A 189 5.50 -14.81 31.59
N ALA A 190 6.41 -14.34 30.76
CA ALA A 190 6.42 -14.70 29.35
C ALA A 190 6.65 -16.22 29.16
N PRO A 191 6.15 -16.82 28.10
CA PRO A 191 6.51 -18.18 27.71
C PRO A 191 8.01 -18.34 27.52
N ASP A 192 8.53 -19.53 27.87
CA ASP A 192 9.95 -19.88 27.69
C ASP A 192 10.26 -20.26 26.22
N GLU A 193 9.25 -20.52 25.41
CA GLU A 193 9.35 -20.85 23.99
C GLU A 193 8.53 -19.88 23.15
N GLN A 194 8.87 -19.79 21.87
CA GLN A 194 8.09 -19.00 20.91
C GLN A 194 6.67 -19.58 20.78
N VAL A 195 5.68 -18.70 20.86
CA VAL A 195 4.27 -19.05 20.64
C VAL A 195 3.75 -18.26 19.44
N VAL A 196 3.08 -18.96 18.53
CA VAL A 196 2.46 -18.38 17.33
C VAL A 196 0.97 -18.67 17.34
N GLN A 197 0.15 -17.62 17.21
CA GLN A 197 -1.30 -17.75 17.16
C GLN A 197 -1.85 -16.93 16.00
N THR A 198 -2.71 -17.55 15.19
CA THR A 198 -3.46 -16.83 14.16
C THR A 198 -4.70 -16.22 14.81
N LEU A 199 -4.84 -14.90 14.75
CA LEU A 199 -5.96 -14.15 15.30
C LEU A 199 -7.05 -13.87 14.25
N ILE A 200 -6.62 -13.62 13.01
CA ILE A 200 -7.45 -13.56 11.81
C ILE A 200 -6.81 -14.51 10.80
N ARG A 201 -7.61 -15.38 10.20
CA ARG A 201 -7.15 -16.18 9.07
C ARG A 201 -7.62 -15.49 7.79
N GLY A 202 -6.65 -15.04 7.00
CA GLY A 202 -6.90 -14.49 5.68
C GLY A 202 -7.38 -15.52 4.67
N ASP A 203 -7.89 -15.06 3.56
CA ASP A 203 -8.40 -15.87 2.45
C ASP A 203 -7.48 -15.83 1.21
N GLY A 204 -6.35 -15.11 1.29
CA GLY A 204 -5.36 -15.00 0.21
C GLY A 204 -4.46 -16.23 0.08
N GLU A 205 -3.44 -16.13 -0.76
CA GLU A 205 -2.44 -17.18 -0.95
C GLU A 205 -1.56 -17.36 0.30
N GLU A 206 -1.13 -18.60 0.56
CA GLU A 206 -0.25 -18.90 1.67
C GLU A 206 1.19 -18.45 1.34
N LEU A 207 1.82 -17.75 2.29
CA LEU A 207 3.22 -17.31 2.15
C LEU A 207 4.17 -18.49 2.07
N THR A 208 5.10 -18.44 1.12
CA THR A 208 6.22 -19.38 1.01
C THR A 208 7.48 -18.82 1.66
N GLU A 209 8.50 -19.67 1.86
CA GLU A 209 9.81 -19.25 2.41
C GLU A 209 10.57 -18.27 1.49
N GLU A 210 10.30 -18.33 0.19
CA GLU A 210 10.97 -17.52 -0.83
C GLU A 210 10.35 -16.13 -0.98
N GLN A 211 9.12 -15.96 -0.51
CA GLN A 211 8.38 -14.70 -0.61
C GLN A 211 8.72 -13.74 0.53
N THR A 212 8.71 -12.46 0.20
CA THR A 212 8.89 -11.38 1.17
C THR A 212 7.52 -10.79 1.49
N PRO A 213 6.99 -10.99 2.72
CA PRO A 213 5.68 -10.44 3.07
C PRO A 213 5.75 -8.91 3.25
N LEU A 214 4.77 -8.20 2.71
CA LEU A 214 4.47 -6.81 3.06
C LEU A 214 3.56 -6.83 4.29
N VAL A 215 3.96 -6.14 5.37
CA VAL A 215 3.26 -6.23 6.64
C VAL A 215 3.11 -4.88 7.35
N HIS A 216 2.03 -4.77 8.14
CA HIS A 216 2.01 -3.91 9.32
C HIS A 216 2.29 -4.74 10.57
N PHE A 217 3.00 -4.16 11.54
CA PHE A 217 3.19 -4.83 12.81
C PHE A 217 3.26 -3.83 13.98
N THR A 218 2.99 -4.35 15.17
CA THR A 218 3.26 -3.69 16.45
C THR A 218 3.95 -4.68 17.39
N ALA A 219 5.06 -4.25 17.98
CA ALA A 219 5.84 -5.00 18.94
C ALA A 219 5.77 -4.32 20.31
N VAL A 220 5.43 -5.08 21.36
CA VAL A 220 5.31 -4.63 22.74
C VAL A 220 6.26 -5.45 23.62
N ASN A 221 7.00 -4.76 24.48
CA ASN A 221 7.83 -5.41 25.50
C ASN A 221 6.93 -6.08 26.55
N TRP A 222 7.24 -7.33 26.88
CA TRP A 222 6.43 -8.12 27.82
C TRP A 222 6.48 -7.58 29.25
N ASP A 223 7.66 -7.15 29.72
CA ASP A 223 7.87 -6.80 31.13
C ASP A 223 7.29 -5.42 31.48
N ASP A 224 7.60 -4.40 30.69
CA ASP A 224 7.16 -3.02 30.92
C ASP A 224 5.94 -2.59 30.10
N LYS A 225 5.47 -3.46 29.18
CA LYS A 225 4.25 -3.27 28.36
C LYS A 225 4.31 -2.04 27.45
N THR A 226 5.50 -1.56 27.16
CA THR A 226 5.71 -0.43 26.25
C THR A 226 5.76 -0.88 24.78
N VAL A 227 5.25 -0.05 23.88
CA VAL A 227 5.41 -0.25 22.44
C VAL A 227 6.87 0.01 22.08
N VAL A 228 7.53 -1.00 21.56
CA VAL A 228 8.93 -0.93 21.10
C VAL A 228 9.01 -0.40 19.68
N GLN A 229 8.13 -0.89 18.81
CA GLN A 229 8.06 -0.50 17.41
C GLN A 229 6.65 -0.75 16.86
N SER A 230 6.22 0.14 15.96
CA SER A 230 4.99 -0.02 15.20
C SER A 230 5.16 0.61 13.81
N THR A 231 4.57 0.00 12.80
CA THR A 231 4.47 0.58 11.45
C THR A 231 3.10 1.23 11.20
N TRP A 232 2.16 1.09 12.12
CA TRP A 232 0.85 1.74 12.02
C TRP A 232 0.99 3.26 12.06
N GLY A 233 0.28 3.96 11.15
CA GLY A 233 0.44 5.39 10.93
C GLY A 233 1.72 5.76 10.14
N GLN A 234 2.42 4.77 9.61
CA GLN A 234 3.59 4.90 8.74
C GLN A 234 3.41 3.95 7.54
N SER A 235 4.42 3.87 6.66
CA SER A 235 4.40 2.90 5.56
C SER A 235 4.51 1.46 6.08
N ALA A 236 3.78 0.54 5.43
CA ALA A 236 3.99 -0.89 5.60
C ALA A 236 5.44 -1.27 5.26
N THR A 237 5.92 -2.38 5.80
CA THR A 237 7.31 -2.81 5.59
C THR A 237 7.37 -4.24 5.02
N ASP A 238 8.32 -4.47 4.15
CA ASP A 238 8.78 -5.78 3.71
C ASP A 238 10.02 -6.26 4.48
N GLY A 239 10.57 -5.38 5.34
CA GLY A 239 11.77 -5.61 6.14
C GLY A 239 11.58 -6.44 7.42
N ILE A 240 10.46 -7.14 7.60
CA ILE A 240 10.18 -7.87 8.86
C ILE A 240 11.25 -8.92 9.18
N ARG A 241 11.86 -9.57 8.17
CA ARG A 241 12.95 -10.55 8.37
C ARG A 241 14.24 -9.92 8.92
N GLN A 242 14.56 -8.70 8.49
CA GLN A 242 15.72 -7.95 8.99
C GLN A 242 15.47 -7.40 10.40
N ILE A 243 14.20 -7.08 10.73
CA ILE A 243 13.80 -6.57 12.03
C ILE A 243 13.72 -7.72 13.06
N ALA A 244 13.06 -8.82 12.70
CA ALA A 244 12.82 -9.96 13.58
C ALA A 244 12.64 -11.26 12.77
N ALA A 245 13.74 -11.92 12.41
CA ALA A 245 13.71 -13.16 11.64
C ALA A 245 12.76 -14.24 12.22
N PRO A 246 12.71 -14.49 13.55
CA PRO A 246 11.77 -15.47 14.09
C PRO A 246 10.30 -15.11 13.88
N VAL A 247 9.98 -13.82 13.79
CA VAL A 247 8.62 -13.36 13.43
C VAL A 247 8.35 -13.66 11.97
N ALA A 248 9.27 -13.31 11.06
CA ALA A 248 9.13 -13.62 9.64
C ALA A 248 8.93 -15.11 9.35
N ASP A 249 9.70 -15.97 10.04
CA ASP A 249 9.59 -17.43 9.91
C ASP A 249 8.21 -17.94 10.37
N ALA A 250 7.61 -17.28 11.37
CA ALA A 250 6.27 -17.64 11.86
C ALA A 250 5.13 -17.28 10.88
N LEU A 251 5.42 -16.45 9.87
CA LEU A 251 4.44 -16.06 8.85
C LEU A 251 4.38 -17.05 7.67
N VAL A 252 5.41 -17.89 7.50
CA VAL A 252 5.42 -18.91 6.43
C VAL A 252 4.24 -19.86 6.59
N GLY A 253 3.53 -20.15 5.50
CA GLY A 253 2.31 -20.95 5.48
C GLY A 253 1.06 -20.22 6.02
N LYS A 254 1.15 -18.93 6.33
CA LYS A 254 -0.04 -18.13 6.67
C LYS A 254 -0.58 -17.46 5.41
N PRO A 255 -1.90 -17.48 5.22
CA PRO A 255 -2.51 -16.77 4.09
C PRO A 255 -2.35 -15.25 4.19
N VAL A 256 -2.20 -14.57 3.07
CA VAL A 256 -2.35 -13.11 2.96
C VAL A 256 -3.72 -12.71 3.51
N GLY A 257 -3.78 -11.59 4.25
CA GLY A 257 -4.94 -11.14 5.02
C GLY A 257 -4.94 -11.65 6.45
N SER A 258 -4.00 -12.53 6.85
CA SER A 258 -3.93 -13.02 8.23
C SER A 258 -3.39 -11.97 9.19
N GLN A 259 -3.91 -12.00 10.44
CA GLN A 259 -3.27 -11.37 11.60
C GLN A 259 -2.70 -12.46 12.50
N VAL A 260 -1.42 -12.33 12.83
CA VAL A 260 -0.66 -13.33 13.60
C VAL A 260 -0.08 -12.66 14.85
N LEU A 261 -0.33 -13.24 16.01
CA LEU A 261 0.37 -12.93 17.25
C LEU A 261 1.57 -13.87 17.39
N VAL A 262 2.75 -13.28 17.55
CA VAL A 262 3.99 -14.00 17.83
C VAL A 262 4.53 -13.54 19.18
N VAL A 263 4.65 -14.45 20.13
CA VAL A 263 5.31 -14.19 21.42
C VAL A 263 6.73 -14.74 21.34
N LEU A 264 7.71 -13.86 21.48
CA LEU A 264 9.12 -14.21 21.53
C LEU A 264 9.57 -14.32 22.99
N PRO A 265 10.25 -15.44 23.37
CA PRO A 265 10.78 -15.60 24.71
C PRO A 265 11.91 -14.62 24.99
N LYS A 266 12.21 -14.39 26.27
CA LYS A 266 13.38 -13.65 26.70
C LYS A 266 14.65 -14.43 26.35
N THR A 267 15.65 -13.70 25.85
CA THR A 267 17.01 -14.23 25.60
C THR A 267 18.03 -13.46 26.44
N GLU A 268 19.30 -13.83 26.36
CA GLU A 268 20.39 -13.09 27.03
C GLU A 268 20.53 -11.65 26.48
N SER A 269 20.15 -11.42 25.22
CA SER A 269 20.33 -10.14 24.52
C SER A 269 19.04 -9.35 24.27
N SER A 270 17.87 -9.95 24.51
CA SER A 270 16.59 -9.34 24.16
C SER A 270 15.51 -9.67 25.18
N PRO A 271 14.66 -8.70 25.57
CA PRO A 271 13.49 -8.96 26.41
C PRO A 271 12.48 -9.85 25.68
N ALA A 272 11.58 -10.46 26.43
CA ALA A 272 10.42 -11.10 25.83
C ALA A 272 9.51 -10.06 25.16
N MET A 273 8.91 -10.40 24.04
CA MET A 273 8.09 -9.49 23.24
C MET A 273 6.82 -10.15 22.74
N ALA A 274 5.75 -9.39 22.67
CA ALA A 274 4.52 -9.75 21.95
C ALA A 274 4.46 -8.91 20.67
N VAL A 275 4.37 -9.58 19.52
CA VAL A 275 4.35 -8.95 18.20
C VAL A 275 3.06 -9.35 17.49
N VAL A 276 2.27 -8.38 17.06
CA VAL A 276 1.11 -8.61 16.21
C VAL A 276 1.45 -8.15 14.81
N VAL A 277 1.22 -9.01 13.83
CA VAL A 277 1.58 -8.79 12.43
C VAL A 277 0.35 -9.00 11.55
N ASP A 278 0.05 -8.01 10.72
CA ASP A 278 -0.94 -8.09 9.65
C ASP A 278 -0.22 -8.34 8.33
N ILE A 279 -0.58 -9.42 7.62
CA ILE A 279 0.00 -9.79 6.33
C ILE A 279 -0.85 -9.12 5.24
N LEU A 280 -0.32 -8.08 4.61
CA LEU A 280 -1.05 -7.25 3.65
C LEU A 280 -0.93 -7.76 2.21
N GLY A 281 0.15 -8.50 1.93
CA GLY A 281 0.47 -9.03 0.61
C GLY A 281 1.87 -9.60 0.55
N VAL A 282 2.33 -9.86 -0.66
CA VAL A 282 3.70 -10.24 -0.97
C VAL A 282 4.36 -9.07 -1.67
N SER A 283 5.46 -8.56 -1.13
CA SER A 283 6.25 -7.55 -1.82
C SER A 283 6.78 -8.14 -3.12
N PRO A 284 6.60 -7.45 -4.27
CA PRO A 284 7.24 -7.90 -5.50
C PRO A 284 8.75 -7.90 -5.28
N VAL A 285 9.36 -9.07 -5.34
CA VAL A 285 10.81 -9.18 -5.22
C VAL A 285 11.39 -8.78 -6.56
N ALA A 286 12.33 -7.84 -6.58
CA ALA A 286 13.15 -7.64 -7.76
C ALA A 286 13.78 -8.99 -8.14
N ALA A 287 13.57 -9.42 -9.38
CA ALA A 287 14.19 -10.65 -9.89
C ALA A 287 15.71 -10.52 -9.74
N PRO A 288 16.41 -11.59 -9.31
CA PRO A 288 17.84 -11.56 -9.04
C PRO A 288 18.69 -11.25 -10.27
#